data_a94d2ed86dfc7c47cbe43efe1be80016
#
_entry.id   a94d2ed86dfc7c47cbe43efe1be80016
#
_cell.length_a   1.000
_cell.length_b   1.000
_cell.length_c   1.000
_cell.angle_alpha   90.00
_cell.angle_beta   90.00
_cell.angle_gamma   90.00
#
_symmetry.space_group_name_H-M   'P 1'
#
loop_
_entity.id
_entity.type
_entity.pdbx_description
1 polymer ?
#
loop_
_entity_poly.entity_id
_entity_poly.type
_entity_poly.pdbx_seq_one_letter_code
_entity_poly.pdbx_strand_id
1 'polypeptide(L)'
;MVNQTFYDLGTAPSVIRRLFAYGLEQAKTVGPENVFDYSLGNPSIPAPKKVNESIHKLVDETDSIQLHGYSMAPGFEEPRAAIAADLSRRFGLDIRSSELFLTCGAAPALISVIKALVVDGDSEIMVIAPFFPEYAPFITANGGKMVVVPADTNAFQVQLDEVEQRITPHTQAIIVNSPNNPSGVVYTEETLRDLASLLERKSAQYGHPIYILSLIHI
;
A
#
# COMPACT_ATOMS: atom_id res chain seq x y z
N MET A 1 9.70 29.63 4.48
CA MET A 1 8.57 29.04 5.24
C MET A 1 8.42 27.60 4.76
N VAL A 2 8.32 26.64 5.68
CA VAL A 2 8.04 25.21 5.37
C VAL A 2 6.72 24.84 6.01
N ASN A 3 6.08 23.77 5.53
CA ASN A 3 4.88 23.23 6.16
C ASN A 3 5.27 22.61 7.51
N GLN A 4 4.78 23.20 8.60
CA GLN A 4 5.19 22.84 9.95
C GLN A 4 4.81 21.39 10.29
N THR A 5 3.64 20.92 9.88
CA THR A 5 3.20 19.53 10.12
C THR A 5 4.18 18.50 9.53
N PHE A 6 4.64 18.72 8.30
CA PHE A 6 5.61 17.82 7.67
C PHE A 6 7.02 17.96 8.20
N TYR A 7 7.40 19.18 8.62
CA TYR A 7 8.65 19.38 9.31
C TYR A 7 8.67 18.59 10.63
N ASP A 8 7.60 18.67 11.42
CA ASP A 8 7.48 17.97 12.69
C ASP A 8 7.46 16.44 12.49
N LEU A 9 6.73 15.94 11.49
CA LEU A 9 6.76 14.52 11.11
C LEU A 9 8.16 14.05 10.69
N GLY A 10 8.90 14.88 9.95
CA GLY A 10 10.25 14.54 9.50
C GLY A 10 11.30 14.58 10.61
N THR A 11 11.09 15.40 11.64
CA THR A 11 12.00 15.54 12.79
C THR A 11 11.61 14.66 13.98
N ALA A 12 10.35 14.20 14.06
CA ALA A 12 9.91 13.28 15.10
C ALA A 12 10.60 11.91 14.98
N PRO A 13 11.22 11.40 16.06
CA PRO A 13 11.88 10.12 16.01
C PRO A 13 10.85 8.98 15.88
N SER A 14 10.89 8.24 14.77
CA SER A 14 10.09 7.02 14.60
C SER A 14 10.47 5.99 15.67
N VAL A 15 9.49 5.50 16.42
CA VAL A 15 9.70 4.46 17.44
C VAL A 15 10.32 3.20 16.82
N ILE A 16 9.85 2.79 15.64
CA ILE A 16 10.35 1.62 14.90
C ILE A 16 11.83 1.81 14.56
N ARG A 17 12.21 2.96 14.00
CA ARG A 17 13.61 3.26 13.67
C ARG A 17 14.51 3.33 14.90
N ARG A 18 14.01 3.84 16.02
CA ARG A 18 14.74 3.87 17.30
C ARG A 18 14.97 2.46 17.83
N LEU A 19 13.96 1.59 17.77
CA LEU A 19 14.09 0.17 18.19
C LEU A 19 15.08 -0.56 17.31
N PHE A 20 15.01 -0.39 15.98
CA PHE A 20 15.96 -0.97 15.05
C PHE A 20 17.41 -0.52 15.34
N ALA A 21 17.62 0.80 15.50
CA ALA A 21 18.94 1.35 15.85
C ALA A 21 19.45 0.81 17.20
N TYR A 22 18.57 0.65 18.18
CA TYR A 22 18.91 0.05 19.47
C TYR A 22 19.33 -1.43 19.31
N GLY A 23 18.61 -2.21 18.48
CA GLY A 23 18.97 -3.60 18.17
C GLY A 23 20.35 -3.70 17.54
N LEU A 24 20.68 -2.83 16.58
CA LEU A 24 22.01 -2.78 15.97
C LEU A 24 23.12 -2.45 16.99
N GLU A 25 22.84 -1.57 17.94
CA GLU A 25 23.82 -1.24 18.99
C GLU A 25 24.00 -2.38 19.99
N GLN A 26 22.92 -3.06 20.38
CA GLN A 26 22.99 -4.25 21.23
C GLN A 26 23.79 -5.37 20.56
N ALA A 27 23.62 -5.57 19.25
CA ALA A 27 24.37 -6.58 18.51
C ALA A 27 25.89 -6.43 18.60
N LYS A 28 26.40 -5.20 18.74
CA LYS A 28 27.84 -4.95 18.95
C LYS A 28 28.34 -5.41 20.34
N THR A 29 27.43 -5.45 21.31
CA THR A 29 27.79 -5.78 22.72
C THR A 29 27.58 -7.25 23.03
N VAL A 30 26.47 -7.85 22.58
CA VAL A 30 26.07 -9.22 22.94
C VAL A 30 26.25 -10.22 21.81
N GLY A 31 26.63 -9.77 20.62
CA GLY A 31 26.67 -10.56 19.38
C GLY A 31 25.35 -10.55 18.63
N PRO A 32 25.39 -10.49 17.28
CA PRO A 32 24.18 -10.41 16.46
C PRO A 32 23.27 -11.65 16.59
N GLU A 33 23.85 -12.82 16.90
CA GLU A 33 23.13 -14.08 17.11
C GLU A 33 22.26 -14.07 18.39
N ASN A 34 22.50 -13.13 19.30
CA ASN A 34 21.77 -12.96 20.57
C ASN A 34 20.77 -11.82 20.53
N VAL A 35 20.58 -11.18 19.38
CA VAL A 35 19.59 -10.11 19.19
C VAL A 35 18.46 -10.58 18.30
N PHE A 36 17.26 -10.65 18.86
CA PHE A 36 16.03 -11.02 18.15
C PHE A 36 15.25 -9.75 17.84
N ASP A 37 15.55 -9.12 16.69
CA ASP A 37 14.94 -7.86 16.30
C ASP A 37 13.64 -8.09 15.51
N TYR A 38 12.52 -7.69 16.10
CA TYR A 38 11.19 -7.71 15.49
C TYR A 38 10.66 -6.30 15.17
N SER A 39 11.53 -5.29 15.19
CA SER A 39 11.11 -3.89 15.00
C SER A 39 10.84 -3.52 13.55
N LEU A 40 11.56 -4.13 12.60
CA LEU A 40 11.46 -3.85 11.17
C LEU A 40 11.37 -5.16 10.38
N GLY A 41 10.32 -5.27 9.55
CA GLY A 41 10.13 -6.40 8.66
C GLY A 41 11.06 -6.34 7.45
N ASN A 42 12.22 -6.99 7.55
CA ASN A 42 13.10 -7.20 6.40
C ASN A 42 12.85 -8.57 5.75
N PRO A 43 12.95 -8.69 4.42
CA PRO A 43 12.92 -9.98 3.76
C PRO A 43 14.02 -10.91 4.31
N SER A 44 13.63 -12.08 4.80
CA SER A 44 14.55 -13.11 5.32
C SER A 44 14.82 -14.23 4.30
N ILE A 45 14.09 -14.25 3.19
CA ILE A 45 14.22 -15.23 2.11
C ILE A 45 14.93 -14.56 0.94
N PRO A 46 16.02 -15.16 0.42
CA PRO A 46 16.72 -14.64 -0.75
C PRO A 46 15.79 -14.56 -1.97
N ALA A 47 15.98 -13.52 -2.78
CA ALA A 47 15.28 -13.42 -4.07
C ALA A 47 15.63 -14.65 -4.96
N PRO A 48 14.69 -15.12 -5.77
CA PRO A 48 14.96 -16.18 -6.74
C PRO A 48 16.16 -15.81 -7.64
N LYS A 49 17.02 -16.78 -7.97
CA LYS A 49 18.18 -16.55 -8.85
C LYS A 49 17.80 -15.86 -10.18
N LYS A 50 16.62 -16.18 -10.69
CA LYS A 50 16.06 -15.60 -11.92
C LYS A 50 15.99 -14.07 -11.90
N VAL A 51 15.80 -13.47 -10.72
CA VAL A 51 15.77 -11.99 -10.58
C VAL A 51 17.12 -11.41 -10.96
N ASN A 52 18.21 -11.93 -10.38
CA ASN A 52 19.57 -11.46 -10.69
C ASN A 52 19.96 -11.74 -12.15
N GLU A 53 19.64 -12.94 -12.65
CA GLU A 53 19.87 -13.29 -14.07
C GLU A 53 19.15 -12.33 -15.01
N SER A 54 17.90 -11.94 -14.71
CA SER A 54 17.15 -10.99 -15.52
C SER A 54 17.72 -9.59 -15.47
N ILE A 55 18.22 -9.14 -14.31
CA ILE A 55 18.88 -7.83 -14.17
C ILE A 55 20.17 -7.80 -15.00
N HIS A 56 21.01 -8.83 -14.88
CA HIS A 56 22.25 -8.94 -15.67
C HIS A 56 21.93 -8.94 -17.17
N LYS A 57 20.97 -9.74 -17.59
CA LYS A 57 20.54 -9.79 -18.98
C LYS A 57 20.10 -8.42 -19.51
N LEU A 58 19.30 -7.68 -18.74
CA LEU A 58 18.86 -6.34 -19.09
C LEU A 58 20.04 -5.38 -19.30
N VAL A 59 21.01 -5.40 -18.38
CA VAL A 59 22.18 -4.51 -18.44
C VAL A 59 23.11 -4.88 -19.61
N ASP A 60 23.29 -6.18 -19.86
CA ASP A 60 24.26 -6.67 -20.85
C ASP A 60 23.70 -6.64 -22.28
N GLU A 61 22.39 -6.85 -22.48
CA GLU A 61 21.77 -7.07 -23.79
C GLU A 61 20.95 -5.85 -24.27
N THR A 62 20.56 -4.91 -23.40
CA THR A 62 19.77 -3.73 -23.81
C THR A 62 20.70 -2.59 -24.23
N ASP A 63 20.35 -1.93 -25.35
CA ASP A 63 21.06 -0.71 -25.76
C ASP A 63 21.08 0.33 -24.63
N SER A 64 22.25 0.91 -24.40
CA SER A 64 22.49 1.82 -23.28
C SER A 64 21.60 3.07 -23.30
N ILE A 65 21.28 3.59 -24.49
CA ILE A 65 20.37 4.75 -24.61
C ILE A 65 18.95 4.36 -24.24
N GLN A 66 18.51 3.18 -24.66
CA GLN A 66 17.21 2.66 -24.32
C GLN A 66 17.12 2.32 -22.82
N LEU A 67 18.14 1.68 -22.26
CA LEU A 67 18.17 1.27 -20.85
C LEU A 67 18.12 2.46 -19.88
N HIS A 68 18.84 3.53 -20.21
CA HIS A 68 18.97 4.73 -19.37
C HIS A 68 18.11 5.91 -19.83
N GLY A 69 17.32 5.73 -20.88
CA GLY A 69 16.42 6.74 -21.41
C GLY A 69 15.15 6.93 -20.59
N TYR A 70 14.39 7.96 -20.94
CA TYR A 70 13.06 8.17 -20.34
C TYR A 70 12.05 7.14 -20.84
N SER A 71 11.22 6.63 -19.93
CA SER A 71 10.02 5.88 -20.29
C SER A 71 8.82 6.81 -20.47
N MET A 72 7.75 6.30 -21.05
CA MET A 72 6.43 6.94 -20.97
C MET A 72 5.97 7.00 -19.51
N ALA A 73 5.13 7.98 -19.16
CA ALA A 73 4.65 8.19 -17.79
C ALA A 73 4.08 6.92 -17.11
N PRO A 74 3.25 6.08 -17.77
CA PRO A 74 2.78 4.84 -17.18
C PRO A 74 3.80 3.68 -17.16
N GLY A 75 5.01 3.89 -17.66
CA GLY A 75 6.02 2.85 -17.87
C GLY A 75 6.01 2.27 -19.29
N PHE A 76 7.00 1.43 -19.60
CA PHE A 76 7.10 0.77 -20.90
C PHE A 76 5.91 -0.15 -21.18
N GLU A 77 5.48 -0.19 -22.44
CA GLU A 77 4.33 -0.99 -22.87
C GLU A 77 4.55 -2.50 -22.67
N GLU A 78 5.73 -2.99 -23.01
CA GLU A 78 6.02 -4.42 -22.95
C GLU A 78 5.90 -5.00 -21.52
N PRO A 79 6.50 -4.42 -20.46
CA PRO A 79 6.27 -4.86 -19.08
C PRO A 79 4.80 -4.74 -18.66
N ARG A 80 4.11 -3.66 -19.03
CA ARG A 80 2.68 -3.50 -18.69
C ARG A 80 1.82 -4.57 -19.35
N ALA A 81 2.07 -4.86 -20.63
CA ALA A 81 1.36 -5.92 -21.34
C ALA A 81 1.60 -7.31 -20.73
N ALA A 82 2.85 -7.61 -20.36
CA ALA A 82 3.20 -8.87 -19.69
C ALA A 82 2.50 -9.01 -18.32
N ILE A 83 2.47 -7.96 -17.52
CA ILE A 83 1.78 -7.92 -16.22
C ILE A 83 0.27 -8.06 -16.42
N ALA A 84 -0.33 -7.33 -17.36
CA ALA A 84 -1.75 -7.39 -17.67
C ALA A 84 -2.17 -8.82 -18.08
N ALA A 85 -1.39 -9.46 -18.94
CA ALA A 85 -1.64 -10.84 -19.37
C ALA A 85 -1.55 -11.85 -18.20
N ASP A 86 -0.56 -11.69 -17.31
CA ASP A 86 -0.44 -12.56 -16.13
C ASP A 86 -1.60 -12.36 -15.15
N LEU A 87 -1.97 -11.13 -14.86
CA LEU A 87 -3.10 -10.81 -13.98
C LEU A 87 -4.42 -11.33 -14.58
N SER A 88 -4.65 -11.12 -15.87
CA SER A 88 -5.84 -11.65 -16.56
C SER A 88 -5.93 -13.15 -16.45
N ARG A 89 -4.82 -13.86 -16.68
CA ARG A 89 -4.75 -15.32 -16.55
C ARG A 89 -5.00 -15.81 -15.12
N ARG A 90 -4.42 -15.12 -14.12
CA ARG A 90 -4.53 -15.51 -12.69
C ARG A 90 -5.91 -15.29 -12.12
N PHE A 91 -6.55 -14.21 -12.49
CA PHE A 91 -7.82 -13.78 -11.88
C PHE A 91 -9.04 -13.99 -12.78
N GLY A 92 -8.86 -14.44 -14.02
CA GLY A 92 -9.97 -14.63 -14.97
C GLY A 92 -10.62 -13.31 -15.39
N LEU A 93 -9.88 -12.21 -15.39
CA LEU A 93 -10.34 -10.88 -15.73
C LEU A 93 -9.74 -10.42 -17.07
N ASP A 94 -10.37 -9.48 -17.74
CA ASP A 94 -9.83 -8.82 -18.94
C ASP A 94 -9.11 -7.53 -18.51
N ILE A 95 -7.83 -7.65 -18.13
CA ILE A 95 -7.00 -6.52 -17.72
C ILE A 95 -6.11 -6.10 -18.90
N ARG A 96 -6.15 -4.81 -19.25
CA ARG A 96 -5.40 -4.25 -20.37
C ARG A 96 -4.16 -3.50 -19.87
N SER A 97 -3.11 -3.46 -20.66
CA SER A 97 -1.89 -2.69 -20.36
C SER A 97 -2.16 -1.21 -20.11
N SER A 98 -3.19 -0.65 -20.77
CA SER A 98 -3.61 0.76 -20.58
C SER A 98 -4.20 1.04 -19.19
N GLU A 99 -4.58 0.01 -18.45
CA GLU A 99 -5.09 0.12 -17.08
C GLU A 99 -3.98 0.00 -16.01
N LEU A 100 -2.74 -0.19 -16.45
CA LEU A 100 -1.58 -0.32 -15.56
C LEU A 100 -0.71 0.95 -15.59
N PHE A 101 -0.30 1.37 -14.40
CA PHE A 101 0.65 2.45 -14.19
C PHE A 101 1.75 1.94 -13.27
N LEU A 102 2.99 1.88 -13.77
CA LEU A 102 4.12 1.36 -13.02
C LEU A 102 4.73 2.44 -12.11
N THR A 103 5.01 2.07 -10.89
CA THR A 103 5.65 2.94 -9.89
C THR A 103 6.82 2.21 -9.22
N CYS A 104 7.70 2.96 -8.56
CA CYS A 104 8.79 2.38 -7.78
C CYS A 104 8.31 1.87 -6.40
N GLY A 105 7.32 0.97 -6.41
CA GLY A 105 6.73 0.36 -5.22
C GLY A 105 5.32 0.86 -4.90
N ALA A 106 4.71 0.26 -3.88
CA ALA A 106 3.33 0.53 -3.50
C ALA A 106 3.10 1.94 -2.92
N ALA A 107 4.08 2.53 -2.23
CA ALA A 107 3.91 3.85 -1.63
C ALA A 107 3.66 4.97 -2.67
N PRO A 108 4.45 5.12 -3.74
CA PRO A 108 4.13 6.08 -4.80
C PRO A 108 2.80 5.79 -5.50
N ALA A 109 2.41 4.51 -5.66
CA ALA A 109 1.12 4.15 -6.23
C ALA A 109 -0.02 4.67 -5.37
N LEU A 110 0.02 4.40 -4.04
CA LEU A 110 -0.98 4.89 -3.09
C LEU A 110 -1.05 6.42 -3.06
N ILE A 111 0.10 7.10 -2.98
CA ILE A 111 0.16 8.57 -2.98
C ILE A 111 -0.53 9.13 -4.23
N SER A 112 -0.26 8.54 -5.40
CA SER A 112 -0.84 8.99 -6.68
C SER A 112 -2.34 8.76 -6.73
N VAL A 113 -2.82 7.58 -6.31
CA VAL A 113 -4.25 7.24 -6.29
C VAL A 113 -4.99 8.09 -5.25
N ILE A 114 -4.45 8.22 -4.04
CA ILE A 114 -5.04 9.08 -3.01
C ILE A 114 -5.15 10.53 -3.51
N LYS A 115 -4.08 11.05 -4.17
CA LYS A 115 -4.12 12.39 -4.77
C LYS A 115 -5.22 12.55 -5.81
N ALA A 116 -5.49 11.51 -6.59
CA ALA A 116 -6.56 11.54 -7.59
C ALA A 116 -7.96 11.49 -6.97
N LEU A 117 -8.11 10.84 -5.81
CA LEU A 117 -9.39 10.67 -5.11
C LEU A 117 -9.72 11.80 -4.13
N VAL A 118 -8.72 12.51 -3.63
CA VAL A 118 -8.93 13.67 -2.74
C VAL A 118 -9.32 14.86 -3.61
N VAL A 119 -10.62 15.15 -3.64
CA VAL A 119 -11.19 16.23 -4.46
C VAL A 119 -11.26 17.56 -3.73
N ASP A 120 -11.31 17.51 -2.39
CA ASP A 120 -11.35 18.69 -1.51
C ASP A 120 -10.77 18.34 -0.11
N GLY A 121 -10.77 19.34 0.79
CA GLY A 121 -10.28 19.17 2.17
C GLY A 121 -11.19 18.35 3.08
N ASP A 122 -12.38 17.97 2.62
CA ASP A 122 -13.33 17.14 3.37
C ASP A 122 -13.29 15.68 2.91
N SER A 123 -12.60 15.38 1.80
CA SER A 123 -12.44 14.03 1.25
C SER A 123 -11.83 13.08 2.27
N GLU A 124 -12.48 11.95 2.51
CA GLU A 124 -12.12 10.95 3.51
C GLU A 124 -11.57 9.68 2.86
N ILE A 125 -10.47 9.18 3.41
CA ILE A 125 -9.93 7.85 3.09
C ILE A 125 -9.96 7.01 4.36
N MET A 126 -10.66 5.88 4.30
CA MET A 126 -10.78 4.97 5.43
C MET A 126 -9.61 4.00 5.49
N VAL A 127 -9.17 3.68 6.70
CA VAL A 127 -8.15 2.66 6.99
C VAL A 127 -8.64 1.72 8.09
N ILE A 128 -8.30 0.45 8.00
CA ILE A 128 -8.72 -0.58 8.96
C ILE A 128 -7.56 -0.85 9.92
N ALA A 129 -7.78 -0.60 11.21
CA ALA A 129 -6.77 -0.85 12.23
C ALA A 129 -6.60 -2.36 12.53
N PRO A 130 -5.39 -2.84 12.87
CA PRO A 130 -4.12 -2.12 12.79
C PRO A 130 -3.67 -1.93 11.33
N PHE A 131 -3.02 -0.82 11.02
CA PHE A 131 -2.62 -0.46 9.66
C PHE A 131 -1.18 0.03 9.60
N PHE A 132 -0.63 0.09 8.39
CA PHE A 132 0.70 0.62 8.15
C PHE A 132 0.74 2.14 8.43
N PRO A 133 1.59 2.62 9.35
CA PRO A 133 1.54 3.99 9.86
C PRO A 133 1.65 5.07 8.79
N GLU A 134 2.35 4.80 7.69
CA GLU A 134 2.55 5.76 6.61
C GLU A 134 1.29 6.07 5.79
N TYR A 135 0.19 5.33 5.98
CA TYR A 135 -1.09 5.74 5.36
C TYR A 135 -1.53 7.12 5.83
N ALA A 136 -1.28 7.46 7.10
CA ALA A 136 -1.63 8.78 7.64
C ALA A 136 -0.94 9.92 6.87
N PRO A 137 0.40 9.97 6.74
CA PRO A 137 1.06 11.01 5.95
C PRO A 137 0.69 10.93 4.45
N PHE A 138 0.44 9.76 3.86
CA PHE A 138 0.01 9.66 2.46
C PHE A 138 -1.33 10.34 2.22
N ILE A 139 -2.28 10.22 3.15
CA ILE A 139 -3.60 10.83 3.07
C ILE A 139 -3.51 12.33 3.36
N THR A 140 -2.90 12.70 4.48
CA THR A 140 -2.87 14.10 4.93
C THR A 140 -2.01 15.00 4.04
N ALA A 141 -0.91 14.46 3.47
CA ALA A 141 -0.08 15.20 2.50
C ALA A 141 -0.83 15.56 1.23
N ASN A 142 -1.82 14.75 0.87
CA ASN A 142 -2.68 15.00 -0.29
C ASN A 142 -3.90 15.87 0.04
N GLY A 143 -4.05 16.31 1.28
CA GLY A 143 -5.15 17.18 1.73
C GLY A 143 -6.40 16.43 2.18
N GLY A 144 -6.39 15.10 2.21
CA GLY A 144 -7.52 14.28 2.67
C GLY A 144 -7.53 14.07 4.18
N LYS A 145 -8.65 13.56 4.68
CA LYS A 145 -8.86 13.16 6.07
C LYS A 145 -8.78 11.64 6.19
N MET A 146 -8.03 11.16 7.18
CA MET A 146 -7.98 9.74 7.50
C MET A 146 -9.09 9.37 8.47
N VAL A 147 -9.92 8.40 8.12
CA VAL A 147 -10.95 7.82 8.98
C VAL A 147 -10.54 6.41 9.39
N VAL A 148 -10.40 6.18 10.69
CA VAL A 148 -9.94 4.89 11.22
C VAL A 148 -11.13 4.01 11.60
N VAL A 149 -11.21 2.84 10.99
CA VAL A 149 -12.09 1.76 11.43
C VAL A 149 -11.39 1.01 12.57
N PRO A 150 -12.00 0.85 13.75
CA PRO A 150 -11.39 0.17 14.88
C PRO A 150 -11.01 -1.28 14.56
N ALA A 151 -9.96 -1.78 15.22
CA ALA A 151 -9.56 -3.18 15.10
C ALA A 151 -10.58 -4.11 15.75
N ASP A 152 -10.91 -5.21 15.09
CA ASP A 152 -11.37 -6.41 15.78
C ASP A 152 -10.16 -7.08 16.45
N THR A 153 -10.10 -7.03 17.76
CA THR A 153 -8.95 -7.58 18.50
C THR A 153 -9.02 -9.11 18.70
N ASN A 154 -10.10 -9.76 18.27
CA ASN A 154 -10.25 -11.21 18.38
C ASN A 154 -9.72 -11.94 17.15
N ALA A 155 -10.21 -11.56 15.96
CA ALA A 155 -9.87 -12.21 14.69
C ALA A 155 -9.18 -11.29 13.68
N PHE A 156 -9.10 -9.99 13.98
CA PHE A 156 -8.57 -8.95 13.09
C PHE A 156 -9.27 -8.90 11.71
N GLN A 157 -10.55 -9.33 11.68
CA GLN A 157 -11.37 -9.16 10.48
C GLN A 157 -11.96 -7.74 10.41
N VAL A 158 -12.49 -7.36 9.26
CA VAL A 158 -13.12 -6.05 9.08
C VAL A 158 -14.43 -6.00 9.87
N GLN A 159 -14.57 -5.03 10.76
CA GLN A 159 -15.82 -4.80 11.49
C GLN A 159 -16.79 -3.98 10.60
N LEU A 160 -17.68 -4.66 9.89
CA LEU A 160 -18.56 -4.03 8.90
C LEU A 160 -19.49 -2.98 9.51
N ASP A 161 -20.01 -3.22 10.73
CA ASP A 161 -20.84 -2.24 11.44
C ASP A 161 -20.07 -0.95 11.74
N GLU A 162 -18.77 -1.08 12.09
CA GLU A 162 -17.89 0.05 12.33
C GLU A 162 -17.54 0.81 11.04
N VAL A 163 -17.39 0.08 9.92
CA VAL A 163 -17.25 0.68 8.59
C VAL A 163 -18.52 1.45 8.25
N GLU A 164 -19.69 0.84 8.36
CA GLU A 164 -20.97 1.46 8.00
C GLU A 164 -21.26 2.74 8.79
N GLN A 165 -20.96 2.74 10.09
CA GLN A 165 -21.15 3.92 10.95
C GLN A 165 -20.23 5.09 10.59
N ARG A 166 -19.07 4.82 9.98
CA ARG A 166 -18.06 5.84 9.68
C ARG A 166 -18.05 6.31 8.23
N ILE A 167 -18.76 5.62 7.33
CA ILE A 167 -18.93 6.06 5.95
C ILE A 167 -19.81 7.30 5.92
N THR A 168 -19.31 8.36 5.29
CA THR A 168 -20.02 9.62 5.08
C THR A 168 -20.13 9.95 3.60
N PRO A 169 -20.89 10.98 3.20
CA PRO A 169 -20.89 11.47 1.81
C PRO A 169 -19.53 11.99 1.31
N HIS A 170 -18.55 12.14 2.20
CA HIS A 170 -17.18 12.56 1.85
C HIS A 170 -16.22 11.39 1.67
N THR A 171 -16.66 10.17 1.99
CA THR A 171 -15.82 8.96 1.89
C THR A 171 -15.54 8.64 0.43
N GLN A 172 -14.27 8.71 0.03
CA GLN A 172 -13.81 8.44 -1.33
C GLN A 172 -13.32 7.00 -1.52
N ALA A 173 -12.64 6.46 -0.51
CA ALA A 173 -12.07 5.13 -0.59
C ALA A 173 -11.83 4.49 0.79
N ILE A 174 -11.67 3.15 0.77
CA ILE A 174 -11.16 2.37 1.89
C ILE A 174 -9.90 1.61 1.46
N ILE A 175 -8.84 1.66 2.28
CA ILE A 175 -7.62 0.87 2.07
C ILE A 175 -7.81 -0.51 2.68
N VAL A 176 -7.69 -1.54 1.84
CA VAL A 176 -7.78 -2.96 2.21
C VAL A 176 -6.42 -3.60 1.96
N ASN A 177 -5.73 -4.00 3.03
CA ASN A 177 -4.45 -4.69 2.95
C ASN A 177 -4.59 -6.14 3.43
N SER A 178 -4.45 -7.12 2.54
CA SER A 178 -4.57 -8.54 2.85
C SER A 178 -3.58 -9.37 2.02
N PRO A 179 -2.68 -10.16 2.65
CA PRO A 179 -2.42 -10.23 4.09
C PRO A 179 -2.08 -8.88 4.71
N ASN A 180 -2.62 -8.60 5.90
CA ASN A 180 -2.52 -7.28 6.52
C ASN A 180 -1.13 -7.01 7.10
N ASN A 181 -0.61 -5.81 6.89
CA ASN A 181 0.52 -5.26 7.63
C ASN A 181 -0.01 -4.27 8.68
N PRO A 182 0.15 -4.51 10.02
CA PRO A 182 1.11 -5.42 10.63
C PRO A 182 0.53 -6.75 11.17
N SER A 183 -0.78 -7.00 11.13
CA SER A 183 -1.40 -8.14 11.82
C SER A 183 -1.10 -9.51 11.19
N GLY A 184 -0.73 -9.55 9.90
CA GLY A 184 -0.51 -10.78 9.14
C GLY A 184 -1.81 -11.52 8.76
N VAL A 185 -2.97 -11.02 9.15
CA VAL A 185 -4.27 -11.66 8.92
C VAL A 185 -4.68 -11.55 7.46
N VAL A 186 -5.25 -12.61 6.94
CA VAL A 186 -5.96 -12.64 5.65
C VAL A 186 -7.44 -12.43 5.92
N TYR A 187 -8.04 -11.45 5.26
CA TYR A 187 -9.48 -11.26 5.32
C TYR A 187 -10.20 -12.38 4.57
N THR A 188 -11.31 -12.87 5.15
CA THR A 188 -12.09 -13.94 4.53
C THR A 188 -12.82 -13.45 3.29
N GLU A 189 -13.12 -14.36 2.36
CA GLU A 189 -13.91 -14.04 1.18
C GLU A 189 -15.28 -13.47 1.56
N GLU A 190 -15.93 -14.03 2.59
CA GLU A 190 -17.21 -13.54 3.13
C GLU A 190 -17.08 -12.07 3.56
N THR A 191 -16.11 -11.76 4.42
CA THR A 191 -15.84 -10.38 4.88
C THR A 191 -15.62 -9.42 3.70
N LEU A 192 -14.87 -9.82 2.68
CA LEU A 192 -14.60 -8.96 1.52
C LEU A 192 -15.84 -8.77 0.64
N ARG A 193 -16.67 -9.82 0.46
CA ARG A 193 -17.93 -9.71 -0.28
C ARG A 193 -18.93 -8.80 0.42
N ASP A 194 -19.05 -8.93 1.73
CA ASP A 194 -19.96 -8.11 2.53
C ASP A 194 -19.50 -6.64 2.55
N LEU A 195 -18.17 -6.41 2.64
CA LEU A 195 -17.62 -5.06 2.50
C LEU A 195 -17.94 -4.47 1.12
N ALA A 196 -17.73 -5.21 0.04
CA ALA A 196 -18.06 -4.74 -1.30
C ALA A 196 -19.54 -4.38 -1.44
N SER A 197 -20.44 -5.24 -0.94
CA SER A 197 -21.88 -5.01 -0.96
C SER A 197 -22.28 -3.78 -0.13
N LEU A 198 -21.63 -3.55 1.01
CA LEU A 198 -21.82 -2.35 1.81
C LEU A 198 -21.41 -1.09 1.04
N LEU A 199 -20.23 -1.11 0.42
CA LEU A 199 -19.72 0.04 -0.32
C LEU A 199 -20.56 0.35 -1.57
N GLU A 200 -21.09 -0.67 -2.26
CA GLU A 200 -22.03 -0.49 -3.38
C GLU A 200 -23.32 0.21 -2.92
N ARG A 201 -23.93 -0.23 -1.81
CA ARG A 201 -25.12 0.42 -1.25
C ARG A 201 -24.86 1.88 -0.89
N LYS A 202 -23.72 2.16 -0.23
CA LYS A 202 -23.37 3.52 0.18
C LYS A 202 -23.01 4.40 -1.04
N SER A 203 -22.34 3.86 -2.04
CA SER A 203 -22.10 4.57 -3.32
C SER A 203 -23.39 4.96 -4.00
N ALA A 204 -24.37 4.07 -4.06
CA ALA A 204 -25.69 4.36 -4.60
C ALA A 204 -26.43 5.41 -3.76
N GLN A 205 -26.32 5.34 -2.43
CA GLN A 205 -26.94 6.30 -1.51
C GLN A 205 -26.39 7.70 -1.67
N TYR A 206 -25.06 7.84 -1.87
CA TYR A 206 -24.39 9.15 -1.94
C TYR A 206 -24.22 9.68 -3.36
N GLY A 207 -24.47 8.86 -4.38
CA GLY A 207 -24.42 9.26 -5.79
C GLY A 207 -23.01 9.37 -6.36
N HIS A 208 -22.01 8.80 -5.69
CA HIS A 208 -20.64 8.70 -6.17
C HIS A 208 -19.99 7.37 -5.73
N PRO A 209 -18.99 6.86 -6.48
CA PRO A 209 -18.33 5.62 -6.11
C PRO A 209 -17.47 5.77 -4.85
N ILE A 210 -17.44 4.73 -4.00
CA ILE A 210 -16.48 4.56 -2.92
C ILE A 210 -15.54 3.45 -3.35
N TYR A 211 -14.26 3.77 -3.51
CA TYR A 211 -13.27 2.85 -4.07
C TYR A 211 -12.63 1.95 -3.01
N ILE A 212 -12.26 0.73 -3.41
CA ILE A 212 -11.38 -0.15 -2.63
C ILE A 212 -9.96 0.02 -3.17
N LEU A 213 -9.04 0.48 -2.33
CA LEU A 213 -7.61 0.48 -2.60
C LEU A 213 -7.01 -0.79 -2.02
N SER A 214 -6.96 -1.83 -2.85
CA SER A 214 -6.46 -3.15 -2.43
C SER A 214 -4.94 -3.21 -2.52
N LEU A 215 -4.28 -3.48 -1.38
CA LEU A 215 -2.87 -3.83 -1.32
C LEU A 215 -2.73 -5.33 -1.14
N ILE A 216 -2.06 -5.94 -2.11
CA ILE A 216 -1.77 -7.37 -2.12
C ILE A 216 -0.26 -7.54 -2.11
N HIS A 217 0.24 -8.40 -1.21
CA HIS A 217 1.61 -8.89 -1.33
C HIS A 217 1.61 -10.03 -2.34
N ILE A 218 2.26 -9.80 -3.47
CA ILE A 218 2.41 -10.78 -4.57
C ILE A 218 3.62 -11.66 -4.27
#